data_c41b3c23505286cdbe5b827af4fb3694
#
_entry.id   c41b3c23505286cdbe5b827af4fb3694
#
_cell.length_a   1.000
_cell.length_b   1.000
_cell.length_c   1.000
_cell.angle_alpha   90.00
_cell.angle_beta   90.00
_cell.angle_gamma   90.00
#
_symmetry.space_group_name_H-M   'P 1'
#
loop_
_entity.id
_entity.type
_entity.pdbx_description
1 polymer ?
#
loop_
_entity_poly.entity_id
_entity_poly.type
_entity_poly.pdbx_seq_one_letter_code
_entity_poly.pdbx_strand_id
1 'polypeptide(L)'
;HLQHNSSSNFTMIAVDGDTTEDVLENQLDNLKEPVSHIVLSIGGNDLLQNLHLLQDETSGMKFALEKSSELIGEIQENYIKILEHLSQYDAKVLLCTVYEGDLESDVLLAEYDKAGQAMLKMHNDTVYYLASKFDVDVLELRSIFTNKEDYANPIEPSHIGGEKLAKSIIQWMKNS
;
A
#
# COMPACT_ATOMS: atom_id res chain seq x y z
N HIS A 1 -15.40 8.73 2.91
CA HIS A 1 -15.97 7.66 3.73
C HIS A 1 -15.64 7.81 5.21
N LEU A 2 -14.35 8.00 5.58
CA LEU A 2 -13.93 8.12 6.99
C LEU A 2 -14.67 9.26 7.70
N GLN A 3 -14.71 10.46 7.13
CA GLN A 3 -15.37 11.64 7.71
C GLN A 3 -16.88 11.47 7.89
N HIS A 4 -17.54 10.66 7.05
CA HIS A 4 -18.98 10.40 7.15
C HIS A 4 -19.34 9.35 8.19
N ASN A 5 -18.42 8.46 8.55
CA ASN A 5 -18.67 7.31 9.41
C ASN A 5 -18.09 7.44 10.82
N SER A 6 -17.46 8.57 11.15
CA SER A 6 -16.86 8.83 12.46
C SER A 6 -17.04 10.29 12.86
N SER A 7 -17.05 10.56 14.18
CA SER A 7 -16.99 11.90 14.75
C SER A 7 -15.55 12.43 14.86
N SER A 8 -14.57 11.65 14.48
CA SER A 8 -13.13 12.03 14.50
C SER A 8 -12.78 12.95 13.36
N ASN A 9 -11.78 13.80 13.55
CA ASN A 9 -11.21 14.59 12.48
C ASN A 9 -10.21 13.75 11.68
N PHE A 10 -10.37 13.75 10.35
CA PHE A 10 -9.46 13.08 9.44
C PHE A 10 -8.80 14.10 8.51
N THR A 11 -7.49 14.00 8.37
CA THR A 11 -6.72 14.75 7.36
C THR A 11 -6.16 13.74 6.37
N MET A 12 -6.38 13.97 5.09
CA MET A 12 -5.79 13.20 4.01
C MET A 12 -4.63 14.01 3.43
N ILE A 13 -3.44 13.46 3.50
CA ILE A 13 -2.21 14.03 2.91
C ILE A 13 -1.72 13.18 1.73
N ALA A 14 -2.32 12.00 1.53
CA ALA A 14 -2.01 11.12 0.41
C ALA A 14 -2.38 11.76 -0.94
N VAL A 15 -1.55 11.53 -1.94
CA VAL A 15 -1.75 11.98 -3.32
C VAL A 15 -1.85 10.74 -4.21
N ASP A 16 -2.78 10.77 -5.16
CA ASP A 16 -2.94 9.68 -6.12
C ASP A 16 -1.72 9.57 -7.04
N GLY A 17 -1.27 8.35 -7.29
CA GLY A 17 -0.09 8.07 -8.10
C GLY A 17 1.24 8.08 -7.34
N ASP A 18 1.27 8.57 -6.10
CA ASP A 18 2.51 8.67 -5.31
C ASP A 18 3.11 7.31 -4.98
N THR A 19 4.44 7.29 -4.93
CA THR A 19 5.30 6.18 -4.54
C THR A 19 5.83 6.34 -3.11
N THR A 20 6.57 5.36 -2.62
CA THR A 20 7.24 5.45 -1.31
C THR A 20 8.25 6.60 -1.25
N GLU A 21 8.90 6.93 -2.37
CA GLU A 21 9.80 8.09 -2.48
C GLU A 21 9.03 9.41 -2.35
N ASP A 22 7.88 9.53 -3.03
CA ASP A 22 7.03 10.73 -2.94
C ASP A 22 6.51 10.97 -1.52
N VAL A 23 6.19 9.90 -0.77
CA VAL A 23 5.83 10.04 0.65
C VAL A 23 6.96 10.68 1.44
N LEU A 24 8.20 10.23 1.26
CA LEU A 24 9.38 10.78 1.93
C LEU A 24 9.63 12.24 1.57
N GLU A 25 9.53 12.59 0.28
CA GLU A 25 9.91 13.90 -0.21
C GLU A 25 8.82 14.95 -0.02
N ASN A 26 7.53 14.55 -0.09
CA ASN A 26 6.43 15.50 -0.26
C ASN A 26 5.32 15.40 0.78
N GLN A 27 5.12 14.23 1.44
CA GLN A 27 3.98 14.04 2.33
C GLN A 27 4.32 14.18 3.81
N LEU A 28 5.45 13.67 4.27
CA LEU A 28 5.80 13.65 5.70
C LEU A 28 5.85 15.05 6.32
N ASP A 29 6.32 16.06 5.61
CA ASP A 29 6.37 17.45 6.04
C ASP A 29 4.97 18.08 6.25
N ASN A 30 3.94 17.45 5.68
CA ASN A 30 2.54 17.87 5.84
C ASN A 30 1.84 17.24 7.04
N LEU A 31 2.48 16.30 7.71
CA LEU A 31 1.95 15.69 8.93
C LEU A 31 2.03 16.69 10.09
N LYS A 32 0.88 17.04 10.65
CA LYS A 32 0.78 18.09 11.70
C LYS A 32 0.26 17.49 12.99
N GLU A 33 0.92 17.84 14.08
CA GLU A 33 0.44 17.54 15.42
C GLU A 33 -0.74 18.45 15.85
N PRO A 34 -1.64 17.99 16.73
CA PRO A 34 -1.64 16.65 17.33
C PRO A 34 -2.22 15.59 16.37
N VAL A 35 -1.58 14.44 16.29
CA VAL A 35 -2.07 13.26 15.58
C VAL A 35 -2.08 12.07 16.52
N SER A 36 -3.17 11.31 16.56
CA SER A 36 -3.30 10.13 17.42
C SER A 36 -3.23 8.80 16.64
N HIS A 37 -3.58 8.83 15.36
CA HIS A 37 -3.58 7.65 14.49
C HIS A 37 -3.08 8.04 13.10
N ILE A 38 -2.19 7.23 12.55
CA ILE A 38 -1.64 7.41 11.20
C ILE A 38 -1.92 6.12 10.43
N VAL A 39 -2.48 6.24 9.22
CA VAL A 39 -2.70 5.12 8.30
C VAL A 39 -1.81 5.33 7.09
N LEU A 40 -0.91 4.38 6.84
CA LEU A 40 -0.01 4.38 5.69
C LEU A 40 -0.42 3.26 4.72
N SER A 41 -0.85 3.65 3.52
CA SER A 41 -1.18 2.75 2.41
C SER A 41 -0.39 3.21 1.19
N ILE A 42 0.71 2.53 0.88
CA ILE A 42 1.66 2.93 -0.16
C ILE A 42 2.37 1.68 -0.72
N GLY A 43 3.07 1.81 -1.84
CA GLY A 43 3.89 0.77 -2.47
C GLY A 43 3.23 0.13 -3.70
N GLY A 44 1.92 0.30 -3.89
CA GLY A 44 1.24 -0.19 -5.09
C GLY A 44 1.75 0.47 -6.37
N ASN A 45 1.93 1.79 -6.35
CA ASN A 45 2.46 2.55 -7.49
C ASN A 45 3.93 2.25 -7.75
N ASP A 46 4.73 1.99 -6.72
CA ASP A 46 6.11 1.52 -6.89
C ASP A 46 6.15 0.23 -7.73
N LEU A 47 5.23 -0.70 -7.47
CA LEU A 47 5.13 -1.94 -8.24
C LEU A 47 4.59 -1.69 -9.66
N LEU A 48 3.50 -0.92 -9.80
CA LEU A 48 2.85 -0.65 -11.09
C LEU A 48 3.77 0.05 -12.08
N GLN A 49 4.53 1.04 -11.63
CA GLN A 49 5.49 1.76 -12.48
C GLN A 49 6.65 0.88 -12.93
N ASN A 50 6.89 -0.24 -12.25
CA ASN A 50 7.99 -1.17 -12.52
C ASN A 50 7.53 -2.51 -13.12
N LEU A 51 6.27 -2.65 -13.57
CA LEU A 51 5.79 -3.88 -14.23
C LEU A 51 6.62 -4.24 -15.48
N HIS A 52 7.21 -3.26 -16.15
CA HIS A 52 8.09 -3.47 -17.30
C HIS A 52 9.30 -4.39 -17.00
N LEU A 53 9.71 -4.51 -15.74
CA LEU A 53 10.77 -5.46 -15.31
C LEU A 53 10.38 -6.92 -15.56
N LEU A 54 9.09 -7.20 -15.70
CA LEU A 54 8.55 -8.53 -15.95
C LEU A 54 8.42 -8.86 -17.45
N GLN A 55 8.69 -7.88 -18.36
CA GLN A 55 8.54 -8.04 -19.81
C GLN A 55 9.75 -8.62 -20.53
N ASP A 56 10.92 -8.66 -19.89
CA ASP A 56 12.14 -9.10 -20.56
C ASP A 56 12.21 -10.63 -20.70
N GLU A 57 11.58 -11.14 -21.75
CA GLU A 57 11.61 -12.57 -22.09
C GLU A 57 13.04 -13.09 -22.38
N THR A 58 13.99 -12.21 -22.71
CA THR A 58 15.35 -12.59 -23.11
C THR A 58 16.26 -12.85 -21.92
N SER A 59 15.98 -12.24 -20.79
CA SER A 59 16.84 -12.25 -19.59
C SER A 59 16.58 -13.45 -18.66
N GLY A 60 15.46 -14.13 -18.83
CA GLY A 60 15.08 -15.30 -18.06
C GLY A 60 14.63 -15.02 -16.61
N MET A 61 14.07 -16.05 -15.98
CA MET A 61 13.46 -15.96 -14.64
C MET A 61 14.40 -15.43 -13.57
N LYS A 62 15.69 -15.82 -13.59
CA LYS A 62 16.66 -15.38 -12.58
C LYS A 62 16.79 -13.86 -12.59
N PHE A 63 16.94 -13.25 -13.76
CA PHE A 63 17.05 -11.80 -13.90
C PHE A 63 15.81 -11.07 -13.40
N ALA A 64 14.62 -11.53 -13.80
CA ALA A 64 13.36 -10.93 -13.34
C ALA A 64 13.22 -10.97 -11.81
N LEU A 65 13.58 -12.10 -11.18
CA LEU A 65 13.57 -12.23 -9.72
C LEU A 65 14.62 -11.33 -9.04
N GLU A 66 15.83 -11.22 -9.59
CA GLU A 66 16.87 -10.33 -9.07
C GLU A 66 16.39 -8.87 -9.13
N LYS A 67 15.83 -8.43 -10.26
CA LYS A 67 15.30 -7.06 -10.42
C LYS A 67 14.09 -6.79 -9.52
N SER A 68 13.16 -7.73 -9.38
CA SER A 68 12.06 -7.60 -8.43
C SER A 68 12.57 -7.50 -6.99
N SER A 69 13.60 -8.27 -6.63
CA SER A 69 14.21 -8.23 -5.30
C SER A 69 14.91 -6.90 -5.02
N GLU A 70 15.61 -6.33 -6.02
CA GLU A 70 16.24 -5.00 -5.93
C GLU A 70 15.17 -3.93 -5.67
N LEU A 71 14.11 -3.90 -6.48
CA LEU A 71 12.98 -2.98 -6.32
C LEU A 71 12.33 -3.08 -4.93
N ILE A 72 12.03 -4.31 -4.48
CA ILE A 72 11.46 -4.52 -3.15
C ILE A 72 12.41 -4.05 -2.05
N GLY A 73 13.72 -4.19 -2.25
CA GLY A 73 14.74 -3.67 -1.34
C GLY A 73 14.70 -2.14 -1.24
N GLU A 74 14.59 -1.44 -2.36
CA GLU A 74 14.46 0.03 -2.42
C GLU A 74 13.18 0.50 -1.71
N ILE A 75 12.06 -0.13 -2.02
CA ILE A 75 10.77 0.13 -1.35
C ILE A 75 10.91 -0.07 0.17
N GLN A 76 11.55 -1.17 0.60
CA GLN A 76 11.78 -1.46 2.01
C GLN A 76 12.63 -0.38 2.70
N GLU A 77 13.68 0.11 2.05
CA GLU A 77 14.51 1.19 2.59
C GLU A 77 13.71 2.48 2.77
N ASN A 78 12.84 2.82 1.81
CA ASN A 78 11.96 3.97 1.91
C ASN A 78 10.96 3.80 3.06
N TYR A 79 10.31 2.63 3.18
CA TYR A 79 9.43 2.34 4.31
C TYR A 79 10.12 2.47 5.67
N ILE A 80 11.38 2.01 5.79
CA ILE A 80 12.14 2.16 7.03
C ILE A 80 12.29 3.64 7.40
N LYS A 81 12.69 4.49 6.44
CA LYS A 81 12.83 5.93 6.65
C LYS A 81 11.49 6.58 7.03
N ILE A 82 10.39 6.18 6.37
CA ILE A 82 9.03 6.65 6.69
C ILE A 82 8.69 6.26 8.14
N LEU A 83 8.87 5.00 8.52
CA LEU A 83 8.53 4.50 9.86
C LEU A 83 9.42 5.11 10.95
N GLU A 84 10.70 5.35 10.69
CA GLU A 84 11.59 6.09 11.57
C GLU A 84 11.10 7.53 11.78
N HIS A 85 10.60 8.19 10.73
CA HIS A 85 10.00 9.52 10.85
C HIS A 85 8.70 9.45 11.67
N LEU A 86 7.81 8.50 11.37
CA LEU A 86 6.53 8.34 12.06
C LEU A 86 6.71 7.98 13.55
N SER A 87 7.79 7.28 13.91
CA SER A 87 8.08 6.92 15.30
C SER A 87 8.36 8.12 16.22
N GLN A 88 8.54 9.31 15.65
CA GLN A 88 8.72 10.55 16.42
C GLN A 88 7.39 11.12 16.96
N TYR A 89 6.25 10.60 16.46
CA TYR A 89 4.92 11.03 16.86
C TYR A 89 4.35 10.09 17.94
N ASP A 90 3.64 10.65 18.90
CA ASP A 90 2.86 9.87 19.88
C ASP A 90 1.53 9.43 19.23
N ALA A 91 1.63 8.55 18.24
CA ALA A 91 0.53 8.11 17.43
C ALA A 91 0.56 6.59 17.18
N LYS A 92 -0.62 5.97 17.11
CA LYS A 92 -0.75 4.60 16.63
C LYS A 92 -0.61 4.57 15.11
N VAL A 93 0.22 3.67 14.59
CA VAL A 93 0.47 3.54 13.16
C VAL A 93 -0.16 2.23 12.65
N LEU A 94 -0.89 2.34 11.54
CA LEU A 94 -1.46 1.22 10.79
C LEU A 94 -0.83 1.17 9.41
N LEU A 95 -0.13 0.08 9.10
CA LEU A 95 0.31 -0.20 7.73
C LEU A 95 -0.78 -0.96 6.99
N CYS A 96 -1.07 -0.57 5.76
CA CYS A 96 -1.92 -1.34 4.88
C CYS A 96 -1.06 -2.18 3.93
N THR A 97 -1.42 -3.45 3.72
CA THR A 97 -0.91 -4.21 2.58
C THR A 97 -1.49 -3.64 1.28
N VAL A 98 -0.96 -4.04 0.13
CA VAL A 98 -1.57 -3.71 -1.16
C VAL A 98 -2.52 -4.85 -1.57
N TYR A 99 -3.71 -4.52 -2.07
CA TYR A 99 -4.69 -5.47 -2.60
C TYR A 99 -4.33 -5.95 -4.01
N GLU A 100 -4.94 -7.05 -4.47
CA GLU A 100 -4.53 -7.71 -5.71
C GLU A 100 -4.94 -6.95 -7.00
N GLY A 101 -5.99 -6.14 -6.95
CA GLY A 101 -6.57 -5.53 -8.13
C GLY A 101 -7.42 -6.52 -8.97
N ASP A 102 -7.94 -6.07 -10.11
CA ASP A 102 -8.61 -6.89 -11.14
C ASP A 102 -7.88 -6.69 -12.48
N LEU A 103 -6.56 -6.99 -12.50
CA LEU A 103 -5.70 -6.74 -13.66
C LEU A 103 -6.17 -7.49 -14.90
N GLU A 104 -6.81 -8.67 -14.74
CA GLU A 104 -7.38 -9.45 -15.84
C GLU A 104 -8.47 -8.69 -16.61
N SER A 105 -9.10 -7.68 -16.01
CA SER A 105 -10.14 -6.86 -16.64
C SER A 105 -9.61 -5.81 -17.62
N ASP A 106 -8.30 -5.56 -17.62
CA ASP A 106 -7.66 -4.56 -18.49
C ASP A 106 -6.74 -5.24 -19.52
N VAL A 107 -6.89 -4.87 -20.81
CA VAL A 107 -6.15 -5.48 -21.92
C VAL A 107 -4.63 -5.28 -21.81
N LEU A 108 -4.17 -4.17 -21.22
CA LEU A 108 -2.75 -3.86 -21.08
C LEU A 108 -2.14 -4.48 -19.82
N LEU A 109 -2.94 -4.66 -18.79
CA LEU A 109 -2.46 -5.16 -17.49
C LEU A 109 -2.65 -6.68 -17.34
N ALA A 110 -3.54 -7.30 -18.13
CA ALA A 110 -3.85 -8.73 -18.03
C ALA A 110 -2.62 -9.64 -18.22
N GLU A 111 -1.64 -9.23 -19.04
CA GLU A 111 -0.40 -9.99 -19.25
C GLU A 111 0.47 -10.06 -17.98
N TYR A 112 0.32 -9.10 -17.08
CA TYR A 112 1.09 -9.02 -15.82
C TYR A 112 0.39 -9.70 -14.64
N ASP A 113 -0.87 -10.12 -14.77
CA ASP A 113 -1.68 -10.57 -13.63
C ASP A 113 -0.94 -11.54 -12.71
N LYS A 114 -0.45 -12.67 -13.24
CA LYS A 114 0.24 -13.69 -12.43
C LYS A 114 1.60 -13.23 -11.87
N ALA A 115 2.40 -12.56 -12.69
CA ALA A 115 3.73 -12.09 -12.30
C ALA A 115 3.61 -10.89 -11.35
N GLY A 116 2.68 -9.97 -11.63
CA GLY A 116 2.37 -8.84 -10.75
C GLY A 116 1.88 -9.29 -9.38
N GLN A 117 0.99 -10.31 -9.32
CA GLN A 117 0.57 -10.90 -8.04
C GLN A 117 1.73 -11.54 -7.26
N ALA A 118 2.72 -12.15 -7.94
CA ALA A 118 3.90 -12.69 -7.26
C ALA A 118 4.75 -11.56 -6.64
N MET A 119 5.02 -10.51 -7.40
CA MET A 119 5.75 -9.32 -6.93
C MET A 119 5.00 -8.61 -5.78
N LEU A 120 3.67 -8.49 -5.88
CA LEU A 120 2.80 -7.97 -4.83
C LEU A 120 2.94 -8.77 -3.51
N LYS A 121 2.99 -10.10 -3.60
CA LYS A 121 3.19 -10.96 -2.41
C LYS A 121 4.53 -10.73 -1.75
N MET A 122 5.61 -10.54 -2.54
CA MET A 122 6.93 -10.16 -2.01
C MET A 122 6.88 -8.82 -1.28
N HIS A 123 6.22 -7.83 -1.88
CA HIS A 123 6.02 -6.52 -1.25
C HIS A 123 5.22 -6.62 0.05
N ASN A 124 4.09 -7.31 0.05
CA ASN A 124 3.25 -7.45 1.24
C ASN A 124 3.95 -8.21 2.38
N ASP A 125 4.82 -9.19 2.06
CA ASP A 125 5.68 -9.82 3.06
C ASP A 125 6.63 -8.81 3.72
N THR A 126 7.19 -7.88 2.94
CA THR A 126 8.00 -6.76 3.46
C THR A 126 7.19 -5.87 4.41
N VAL A 127 5.93 -5.55 4.08
CA VAL A 127 5.04 -4.77 4.97
C VAL A 127 4.85 -5.49 6.31
N TYR A 128 4.59 -6.79 6.33
CA TYR A 128 4.46 -7.58 7.56
C TYR A 128 5.77 -7.64 8.36
N TYR A 129 6.90 -7.83 7.67
CA TYR A 129 8.21 -7.82 8.33
C TYR A 129 8.49 -6.48 9.02
N LEU A 130 8.24 -5.37 8.34
CA LEU A 130 8.45 -4.04 8.87
C LEU A 130 7.49 -3.70 10.01
N ALA A 131 6.23 -4.10 9.89
CA ALA A 131 5.26 -3.94 10.98
C ALA A 131 5.73 -4.64 12.26
N SER A 132 6.21 -5.87 12.14
CA SER A 132 6.78 -6.61 13.27
C SER A 132 8.04 -5.95 13.83
N LYS A 133 8.91 -5.39 12.95
CA LYS A 133 10.15 -4.73 13.37
C LYS A 133 9.92 -3.42 14.12
N PHE A 134 8.89 -2.66 13.73
CA PHE A 134 8.56 -1.36 14.30
C PHE A 134 7.44 -1.41 15.35
N ASP A 135 6.91 -2.60 15.65
CA ASP A 135 5.80 -2.82 16.58
C ASP A 135 4.55 -1.97 16.23
N VAL A 136 4.16 -2.01 14.94
CA VAL A 136 2.99 -1.32 14.42
C VAL A 136 1.98 -2.32 13.84
N ASP A 137 0.72 -1.91 13.76
CA ASP A 137 -0.38 -2.76 13.28
C ASP A 137 -0.39 -2.90 11.75
N VAL A 138 -0.98 -4.00 11.26
CA VAL A 138 -1.20 -4.25 9.81
C VAL A 138 -2.67 -4.46 9.51
N LEU A 139 -3.15 -3.81 8.45
CA LEU A 139 -4.43 -4.10 7.83
C LEU A 139 -4.23 -4.83 6.50
N GLU A 140 -4.66 -6.09 6.46
CA GLU A 140 -4.56 -6.94 5.27
C GLU A 140 -5.67 -6.60 4.26
N LEU A 141 -5.34 -5.82 3.23
CA LEU A 141 -6.33 -5.35 2.26
C LEU A 141 -6.85 -6.45 1.33
N ARG A 142 -6.09 -7.51 1.06
CA ARG A 142 -6.58 -8.64 0.25
C ARG A 142 -7.75 -9.38 0.90
N SER A 143 -7.89 -9.29 2.23
CA SER A 143 -9.04 -9.83 2.95
C SER A 143 -10.28 -8.93 2.89
N ILE A 144 -10.11 -7.68 2.50
CA ILE A 144 -11.17 -6.66 2.39
C ILE A 144 -11.69 -6.57 0.96
N PHE A 145 -10.77 -6.51 -0.01
CA PHE A 145 -11.06 -6.41 -1.44
C PHE A 145 -11.16 -7.81 -2.05
N THR A 146 -12.32 -8.45 -1.87
CA THR A 146 -12.55 -9.87 -2.24
C THR A 146 -13.46 -10.06 -3.42
N ASN A 147 -14.13 -9.01 -3.89
CA ASN A 147 -15.12 -9.09 -4.97
C ASN A 147 -14.80 -8.06 -6.07
N LYS A 148 -15.24 -8.35 -7.30
CA LYS A 148 -15.05 -7.41 -8.43
C LYS A 148 -15.69 -6.05 -8.22
N GLU A 149 -16.84 -5.99 -7.56
CA GLU A 149 -17.49 -4.73 -7.22
C GLU A 149 -16.72 -3.86 -6.23
N ASP A 150 -15.69 -4.38 -5.58
CA ASP A 150 -14.82 -3.60 -4.71
C ASP A 150 -13.89 -2.66 -5.51
N TYR A 151 -13.78 -2.88 -6.81
CA TYR A 151 -12.93 -2.12 -7.73
C TYR A 151 -13.78 -1.25 -8.67
N ALA A 152 -13.34 -0.01 -8.90
CA ALA A 152 -13.92 0.91 -9.88
C ALA A 152 -13.29 0.73 -11.27
N ASN A 153 -12.04 0.30 -11.31
CA ASN A 153 -11.23 -0.05 -12.46
C ASN A 153 -10.19 -1.10 -12.02
N PRO A 154 -9.27 -1.58 -12.85
CA PRO A 154 -8.33 -2.65 -12.49
C PRO A 154 -7.51 -2.45 -11.23
N ILE A 155 -7.25 -1.20 -10.83
CA ILE A 155 -6.34 -0.86 -9.73
C ILE A 155 -6.95 0.05 -8.66
N GLU A 156 -8.12 0.64 -8.90
CA GLU A 156 -8.70 1.62 -7.99
C GLU A 156 -9.89 1.04 -7.20
N PRO A 157 -10.01 1.36 -5.90
CA PRO A 157 -11.18 1.02 -5.12
C PRO A 157 -12.46 1.68 -5.66
N SER A 158 -13.54 0.91 -5.73
CA SER A 158 -14.88 1.47 -5.91
C SER A 158 -15.39 2.16 -4.65
N HIS A 159 -16.57 2.76 -4.74
CA HIS A 159 -17.29 3.24 -3.56
C HIS A 159 -17.50 2.13 -2.51
N ILE A 160 -17.84 0.92 -2.95
CA ILE A 160 -18.04 -0.26 -2.09
C ILE A 160 -16.76 -0.67 -1.39
N GLY A 161 -15.66 -0.81 -2.15
CA GLY A 161 -14.34 -1.14 -1.60
C GLY A 161 -13.83 -0.08 -0.63
N GLY A 162 -13.98 1.19 -0.99
CA GLY A 162 -13.62 2.31 -0.12
C GLY A 162 -14.42 2.38 1.18
N GLU A 163 -15.73 1.99 1.15
CA GLU A 163 -16.53 1.89 2.36
C GLU A 163 -16.08 0.75 3.27
N LYS A 164 -15.75 -0.43 2.72
CA LYS A 164 -15.21 -1.56 3.48
C LYS A 164 -13.89 -1.19 4.16
N LEU A 165 -12.98 -0.56 3.42
CA LEU A 165 -11.70 -0.07 3.93
C LEU A 165 -11.90 0.92 5.08
N ALA A 166 -12.76 1.93 4.88
CA ALA A 166 -13.05 2.93 5.91
C ALA A 166 -13.60 2.30 7.19
N LYS A 167 -14.51 1.34 7.08
CA LYS A 167 -15.05 0.60 8.24
C LYS A 167 -13.96 -0.15 8.99
N SER A 168 -13.03 -0.79 8.27
CA SER A 168 -11.91 -1.54 8.87
C SER A 168 -10.96 -0.61 9.62
N ILE A 169 -10.61 0.54 9.04
CA ILE A 169 -9.78 1.57 9.69
C ILE A 169 -10.48 2.11 10.97
N ILE A 170 -11.76 2.45 10.88
CA ILE A 170 -12.52 2.94 12.04
C ILE A 170 -12.60 1.88 13.15
N GLN A 171 -12.75 0.60 12.78
CA GLN A 171 -12.74 -0.49 13.75
C GLN A 171 -11.39 -0.65 14.43
N TRP A 172 -10.30 -0.54 13.67
CA TRP A 172 -8.95 -0.52 14.24
C TRP A 172 -8.75 0.64 15.22
N MET A 173 -9.11 1.87 14.83
CA MET A 173 -8.99 3.06 15.69
C MET A 173 -9.76 2.97 17.02
N LYS A 174 -10.83 2.17 17.08
CA LYS A 174 -11.61 1.97 18.32
C LYS A 174 -10.97 0.97 19.27
N ASN A 175 -10.07 0.13 18.78
CA ASN A 175 -9.48 -0.98 19.51
C ASN A 175 -8.00 -0.71 19.88
N SER A 176 -7.38 0.35 19.32
CA SER A 176 -5.98 0.75 19.50
C SER A 176 -5.74 1.87 20.57
#